data_92dc223bc4589411243481c33a01835e
#
_entry.id   92dc223bc4589411243481c33a01835e
#
_cell.length_a   1.000
_cell.length_b   1.000
_cell.length_c   1.000
_cell.angle_alpha   90.00
_cell.angle_beta   90.00
_cell.angle_gamma   90.00
#
_symmetry.space_group_name_H-M   'P 1'
#
loop_
_entity.id
_entity.type
_entity.pdbx_description
1 polymer ?
#
loop_
_entity_poly.entity_id
_entity_poly.type
_entity_poly.pdbx_seq_one_letter_code
_entity_poly.pdbx_strand_id
1 'polypeptide(L)'
;MSQLRPMLACATPKDLSQIKFPCYASLKLDGIRALICNGKVVSRTLKPIRNAHVQSILNNQNLNGLDGELIVGDPTSKSCFRDTSSGVMSEDGKPDVAYYVFDHWYLPGQFSSRLKQAQALIETHASRDHVFLHPHVLVQSLEQLLEMEEDALALGYEGLITRSPYAEYKYGRSTLKEQGSLKVKRT
;
A
#
# COMPACT_ATOMS: atom_id res chain seq x y z
N MET A 1 -1.85 -17.16 -19.18
CA MET A 1 -1.88 -15.90 -18.38
C MET A 1 -1.40 -16.19 -16.98
N SER A 2 -0.46 -15.41 -16.47
CA SER A 2 -0.04 -15.52 -15.08
C SER A 2 -1.20 -15.08 -14.16
N GLN A 3 -1.49 -15.90 -13.17
CA GLN A 3 -2.51 -15.57 -12.18
C GLN A 3 -2.06 -14.36 -11.36
N LEU A 4 -2.95 -13.39 -11.12
CA LEU A 4 -2.68 -12.23 -10.26
C LEU A 4 -2.12 -12.68 -8.90
N ARG A 5 -1.05 -12.02 -8.50
CA ARG A 5 -0.51 -12.07 -7.13
C ARG A 5 -0.14 -10.65 -6.72
N PRO A 6 -0.50 -10.21 -5.52
CA PRO A 6 -0.03 -8.91 -5.05
C PRO A 6 1.49 -8.85 -4.99
N MET A 7 2.07 -7.72 -5.38
CA MET A 7 3.49 -7.52 -5.18
C MET A 7 3.79 -7.41 -3.69
N LEU A 8 4.75 -8.21 -3.23
CA LEU A 8 5.18 -8.23 -1.84
C LEU A 8 6.55 -7.57 -1.71
N ALA A 9 6.73 -6.79 -0.66
CA ALA A 9 8.00 -6.14 -0.38
C ALA A 9 9.08 -7.16 -0.01
N CYS A 10 10.30 -6.98 -0.54
CA CYS A 10 11.45 -7.70 -0.05
C CYS A 10 11.83 -7.20 1.36
N ALA A 11 12.58 -8.04 2.08
CA ALA A 11 13.03 -7.70 3.43
C ALA A 11 14.01 -6.53 3.43
N THR A 12 14.13 -5.86 4.58
CA THR A 12 15.16 -4.85 4.80
C THR A 12 16.54 -5.46 4.57
N PRO A 13 17.39 -4.88 3.70
CA PRO A 13 18.74 -5.40 3.48
C PRO A 13 19.58 -5.19 4.74
N LYS A 14 20.51 -6.10 5.00
CA LYS A 14 21.47 -5.96 6.11
C LYS A 14 22.38 -4.74 5.91
N ASP A 15 22.76 -4.50 4.67
CA ASP A 15 23.51 -3.31 4.26
C ASP A 15 22.58 -2.35 3.52
N LEU A 16 22.22 -1.25 4.19
CA LEU A 16 21.31 -0.23 3.64
C LEU A 16 21.91 0.52 2.45
N SER A 17 23.22 0.46 2.23
CA SER A 17 23.86 1.05 1.04
C SER A 17 23.42 0.37 -0.27
N GLN A 18 22.82 -0.81 -0.18
CA GLN A 18 22.25 -1.52 -1.33
C GLN A 18 20.91 -0.92 -1.83
N ILE A 19 20.31 -0.01 -1.06
CA ILE A 19 19.10 0.69 -1.49
C ILE A 19 19.47 1.65 -2.61
N LYS A 20 18.73 1.58 -3.71
CA LYS A 20 18.97 2.40 -4.91
C LYS A 20 18.21 3.72 -4.82
N PHE A 21 18.84 4.78 -5.28
CA PHE A 21 18.27 6.12 -5.34
C PHE A 21 18.26 6.66 -6.79
N PRO A 22 17.32 7.56 -7.17
CA PRO A 22 16.18 7.98 -6.35
C PRO A 22 15.20 6.84 -6.11
N CYS A 23 14.47 6.88 -5.01
CA CYS A 23 13.35 5.99 -4.76
C CYS A 23 12.19 6.75 -4.11
N TYR A 24 10.98 6.26 -4.30
CA TYR A 24 9.85 6.73 -3.53
C TYR A 24 9.82 6.04 -2.18
N ALA A 25 9.60 6.82 -1.12
CA ALA A 25 9.40 6.30 0.23
C ALA A 25 8.02 6.69 0.74
N SER A 26 7.38 5.77 1.43
CA SER A 26 6.09 5.96 2.09
C SER A 26 6.09 5.33 3.47
N LEU A 27 5.21 5.82 4.35
CA LEU A 27 5.01 5.26 5.68
C LEU A 27 4.51 3.82 5.57
N LYS A 28 5.10 2.91 6.33
CA LYS A 28 4.65 1.52 6.38
C LYS A 28 3.43 1.41 7.27
N LEU A 29 2.28 1.25 6.65
CA LEU A 29 1.01 1.05 7.33
C LEU A 29 0.89 -0.38 7.88
N ASP A 30 0.24 -0.52 9.02
CA ASP A 30 0.01 -1.79 9.69
C ASP A 30 -1.49 -2.12 9.73
N GLY A 31 -2.08 -2.23 8.57
CA GLY A 31 -3.49 -2.56 8.39
C GLY A 31 -3.69 -3.87 7.65
N ILE A 32 -4.71 -3.90 6.80
CA ILE A 32 -5.04 -5.06 5.97
C ILE A 32 -4.87 -4.69 4.50
N ARG A 33 -3.94 -5.38 3.82
CA ARG A 33 -3.75 -5.25 2.37
C ARG A 33 -5.04 -5.55 1.62
N ALA A 34 -5.41 -4.69 0.70
CA ALA A 34 -6.58 -4.89 -0.14
C ALA A 34 -6.34 -4.42 -1.57
N LEU A 35 -6.87 -5.20 -2.52
CA LEU A 35 -6.86 -4.89 -3.94
C LEU A 35 -8.29 -4.81 -4.45
N ILE A 36 -8.52 -3.97 -5.45
CA ILE A 36 -9.81 -3.94 -6.15
C ILE A 36 -9.68 -4.75 -7.44
N CYS A 37 -10.39 -5.88 -7.47
CA CYS A 37 -10.39 -6.83 -8.58
C CYS A 37 -11.82 -7.02 -9.09
N ASN A 38 -12.06 -6.66 -10.35
CA ASN A 38 -13.40 -6.73 -10.96
C ASN A 38 -14.49 -6.02 -10.13
N GLY A 39 -14.13 -4.86 -9.57
CA GLY A 39 -15.01 -4.07 -8.72
C GLY A 39 -15.20 -4.58 -7.29
N LYS A 40 -14.58 -5.69 -6.91
CA LYS A 40 -14.64 -6.24 -5.54
C LYS A 40 -13.35 -5.98 -4.78
N VAL A 41 -13.49 -5.75 -3.50
CA VAL A 41 -12.34 -5.62 -2.59
C VAL A 41 -11.90 -7.00 -2.12
N VAL A 42 -10.66 -7.34 -2.40
CA VAL A 42 -10.06 -8.63 -2.02
C VAL A 42 -8.83 -8.44 -1.15
N SER A 43 -8.55 -9.43 -0.32
CA SER A 43 -7.37 -9.44 0.56
C SER A 43 -6.09 -9.80 -0.20
N ARG A 44 -4.97 -9.80 0.50
CA ARG A 44 -3.67 -10.25 -0.02
C ARG A 44 -3.71 -11.66 -0.63
N THR A 45 -4.57 -12.53 -0.14
CA THR A 45 -4.76 -13.89 -0.67
C THR A 45 -5.88 -13.98 -1.71
N LEU A 46 -6.37 -12.82 -2.18
CA LEU A 46 -7.42 -12.68 -3.20
C LEU A 46 -8.79 -13.20 -2.76
N LYS A 47 -9.02 -13.34 -1.46
CA LYS A 47 -10.34 -13.63 -0.90
C LYS A 47 -11.11 -12.33 -0.67
N PRO A 48 -12.42 -12.29 -0.93
CA PRO A 48 -13.22 -11.09 -0.67
C PRO A 48 -13.10 -10.64 0.79
N ILE A 49 -12.96 -9.33 0.99
CA ILE A 49 -13.10 -8.69 2.30
C ILE A 49 -14.54 -8.91 2.75
N ARG A 50 -14.74 -9.40 3.97
CA ARG A 50 -16.04 -9.89 4.44
C ARG A 50 -17.02 -8.78 4.79
N ASN A 51 -16.52 -7.62 5.26
CA ASN A 51 -17.38 -6.53 5.71
C ASN A 51 -18.19 -5.93 4.56
N ALA A 52 -19.51 -5.95 4.69
CA ALA A 52 -20.44 -5.45 3.67
C ALA A 52 -20.32 -3.93 3.47
N HIS A 53 -20.07 -3.18 4.53
CA HIS A 53 -19.91 -1.72 4.44
C HIS A 53 -18.63 -1.36 3.66
N VAL A 54 -17.52 -2.03 3.93
CA VAL A 54 -16.26 -1.83 3.17
C VAL A 54 -16.47 -2.13 1.69
N GLN A 55 -17.13 -3.24 1.37
CA GLN A 55 -17.49 -3.56 -0.02
C GLN A 55 -18.36 -2.46 -0.64
N SER A 56 -19.34 -1.94 0.07
CA SER A 56 -20.25 -0.91 -0.45
C SER A 56 -19.53 0.41 -0.80
N ILE A 57 -18.48 0.75 -0.06
CA ILE A 57 -17.67 1.97 -0.31
C ILE A 57 -16.76 1.80 -1.52
N LEU A 58 -16.17 0.61 -1.68
CA LEU A 58 -15.07 0.36 -2.62
C LEU A 58 -15.46 -0.51 -3.82
N ASN A 59 -16.65 -1.09 -3.83
CA ASN A 59 -17.15 -1.89 -4.94
C ASN A 59 -17.54 -0.99 -6.13
N ASN A 60 -16.54 -0.64 -6.91
CA ASN A 60 -16.68 0.23 -8.06
C ASN A 60 -15.75 -0.25 -9.17
N GLN A 61 -16.31 -0.60 -10.33
CA GLN A 61 -15.55 -1.08 -11.49
C GLN A 61 -14.51 -0.07 -11.98
N ASN A 62 -14.79 1.23 -11.81
CA ASN A 62 -13.83 2.28 -12.18
C ASN A 62 -12.60 2.33 -11.30
N LEU A 63 -12.65 1.70 -10.12
CA LEU A 63 -11.51 1.59 -9.21
C LEU A 63 -10.73 0.28 -9.40
N ASN A 64 -11.10 -0.53 -10.37
CA ASN A 64 -10.39 -1.79 -10.65
C ASN A 64 -8.91 -1.54 -10.89
N GLY A 65 -8.09 -2.35 -10.26
CA GLY A 65 -6.62 -2.25 -10.34
C GLY A 65 -5.97 -1.57 -9.14
N LEU A 66 -6.70 -0.82 -8.32
CA LEU A 66 -6.13 -0.18 -7.14
C LEU A 66 -5.61 -1.21 -6.15
N ASP A 67 -4.47 -0.90 -5.56
CA ASP A 67 -3.76 -1.69 -4.56
C ASP A 67 -3.38 -0.79 -3.39
N GLY A 68 -3.69 -1.22 -2.18
CA GLY A 68 -3.50 -0.37 -1.02
C GLY A 68 -3.69 -1.09 0.31
N GLU A 69 -3.83 -0.31 1.36
CA GLU A 69 -3.99 -0.77 2.73
C GLU A 69 -5.28 -0.21 3.33
N LEU A 70 -6.10 -1.08 3.90
CA LEU A 70 -7.24 -0.69 4.72
C LEU A 70 -6.76 -0.40 6.14
N ILE A 71 -7.23 0.70 6.70
CA ILE A 71 -6.97 1.12 8.08
C ILE A 71 -8.31 1.45 8.73
N VAL A 72 -8.54 0.93 9.92
CA VAL A 72 -9.66 1.31 10.78
C VAL A 72 -9.10 2.13 11.93
N GLY A 73 -9.56 3.39 12.04
CA GLY A 73 -9.13 4.30 13.09
C GLY A 73 -7.73 4.91 12.84
N ASP A 74 -6.97 5.07 13.92
CA ASP A 74 -5.65 5.72 13.89
C ASP A 74 -4.56 4.78 13.36
N PRO A 75 -3.88 5.12 12.25
CA PRO A 75 -2.82 4.29 11.68
C PRO A 75 -1.57 4.18 12.58
N THR A 76 -1.41 5.04 13.58
CA THR A 76 -0.28 5.00 14.53
C THR A 76 -0.58 4.20 15.79
N SER A 77 -1.82 3.76 15.95
CA SER A 77 -2.23 2.96 17.11
C SER A 77 -1.50 1.62 17.15
N LYS A 78 -1.06 1.22 18.33
CA LYS A 78 -0.46 -0.11 18.58
C LYS A 78 -1.43 -1.27 18.29
N SER A 79 -2.73 -0.98 18.28
CA SER A 79 -3.78 -1.96 17.96
C SER A 79 -4.28 -1.85 16.51
N CYS A 80 -3.66 -1.04 15.68
CA CYS A 80 -4.11 -0.74 14.31
C CYS A 80 -4.41 -2.01 13.50
N PHE A 81 -3.48 -2.96 13.45
CA PHE A 81 -3.68 -4.23 12.74
C PHE A 81 -4.87 -5.01 13.28
N ARG A 82 -4.95 -5.16 14.60
CA ARG A 82 -6.05 -5.91 15.25
C ARG A 82 -7.40 -5.25 15.00
N ASP A 83 -7.48 -3.95 15.19
CA ASP A 83 -8.73 -3.20 15.06
C ASP A 83 -9.20 -3.17 13.59
N THR A 84 -8.27 -3.01 12.65
CA THR A 84 -8.56 -3.09 11.24
C THR A 84 -9.02 -4.50 10.84
N SER A 85 -8.29 -5.54 11.24
CA SER A 85 -8.65 -6.93 10.94
C SER A 85 -10.04 -7.28 11.50
N SER A 86 -10.30 -6.91 12.74
CA SER A 86 -11.61 -7.13 13.37
C SER A 86 -12.73 -6.41 12.61
N GLY A 87 -12.52 -5.16 12.22
CA GLY A 87 -13.52 -4.36 11.50
C GLY A 87 -13.83 -4.89 10.10
N VAL A 88 -12.79 -5.14 9.29
CA VAL A 88 -12.97 -5.47 7.87
C VAL A 88 -13.32 -6.95 7.64
N MET A 89 -13.00 -7.83 8.59
CA MET A 89 -13.29 -9.27 8.48
C MET A 89 -14.63 -9.66 9.11
N SER A 90 -15.28 -8.78 9.85
CA SER A 90 -16.65 -8.97 10.32
C SER A 90 -17.65 -8.63 9.21
N GLU A 91 -18.62 -9.50 8.97
CA GLU A 91 -19.66 -9.26 7.95
C GLU A 91 -20.46 -8.00 8.25
N ASP A 92 -20.86 -7.84 9.50
CA ASP A 92 -21.67 -6.74 9.99
C ASP A 92 -20.81 -5.59 10.51
N GLY A 93 -21.48 -4.47 10.76
CA GLY A 93 -20.86 -3.25 11.27
C GLY A 93 -20.43 -2.30 10.19
N LYS A 94 -20.17 -1.06 10.60
CA LYS A 94 -19.71 0.03 9.76
C LYS A 94 -18.41 0.58 10.32
N PRO A 95 -17.28 -0.11 10.15
CA PRO A 95 -16.00 0.37 10.65
C PRO A 95 -15.64 1.72 10.01
N ASP A 96 -14.99 2.58 10.80
CA ASP A 96 -14.41 3.83 10.32
C ASP A 96 -13.14 3.51 9.50
N VAL A 97 -13.35 3.18 8.23
CA VAL A 97 -12.32 2.66 7.33
C VAL A 97 -11.80 3.73 6.40
N ALA A 98 -10.47 3.77 6.25
CA ALA A 98 -9.78 4.48 5.18
C ALA A 98 -9.02 3.49 4.31
N TYR A 99 -9.02 3.70 3.00
CA TYR A 99 -8.27 2.93 2.03
C TYR A 99 -7.13 3.80 1.48
N TYR A 100 -5.91 3.48 1.86
CA TYR A 100 -4.70 4.18 1.41
C TYR A 100 -4.12 3.45 0.21
N VAL A 101 -4.30 4.03 -0.96
CA VAL A 101 -3.85 3.46 -2.24
C VAL A 101 -2.38 3.81 -2.47
N PHE A 102 -1.57 2.82 -2.82
CA PHE A 102 -0.13 3.01 -3.06
C PHE A 102 0.37 2.39 -4.37
N ASP A 103 -0.47 1.73 -5.17
CA ASP A 103 -0.10 1.17 -6.47
C ASP A 103 -1.35 0.87 -7.32
N HIS A 104 -1.09 0.41 -8.53
CA HIS A 104 -2.09 -0.12 -9.44
C HIS A 104 -1.57 -1.44 -10.04
N TRP A 105 -2.21 -2.56 -9.67
CA TRP A 105 -1.70 -3.90 -9.99
C TRP A 105 -1.89 -4.32 -11.45
N TYR A 106 -2.79 -3.67 -12.16
CA TYR A 106 -3.17 -4.08 -13.53
C TYR A 106 -2.41 -3.31 -14.62
N LEU A 107 -2.00 -2.06 -14.37
CA LEU A 107 -1.35 -1.24 -15.38
C LEU A 107 0.08 -1.70 -15.66
N PRO A 108 0.47 -1.82 -16.95
CA PRO A 108 1.87 -2.02 -17.30
C PRO A 108 2.69 -0.76 -17.08
N GLY A 109 4.00 -0.90 -17.08
CA GLY A 109 4.94 0.21 -17.04
C GLY A 109 5.45 0.53 -15.64
N GLN A 110 6.09 1.68 -15.54
CA GLN A 110 6.83 2.11 -14.36
C GLN A 110 5.93 2.48 -13.19
N PHE A 111 6.44 2.30 -11.96
CA PHE A 111 5.74 2.69 -10.74
C PHE A 111 5.28 4.15 -10.75
N SER A 112 6.14 5.07 -11.15
CA SER A 112 5.78 6.50 -11.23
C SER A 112 4.54 6.76 -12.09
N SER A 113 4.40 6.05 -13.21
CA SER A 113 3.23 6.15 -14.09
C SER A 113 1.99 5.50 -13.45
N ARG A 114 2.15 4.34 -12.82
CA ARG A 114 1.05 3.66 -12.12
C ARG A 114 0.51 4.51 -10.98
N LEU A 115 1.38 5.16 -10.22
CA LEU A 115 0.97 6.04 -9.11
C LEU A 115 0.15 7.23 -9.59
N LYS A 116 0.55 7.85 -10.71
CA LYS A 116 -0.22 8.94 -11.34
C LYS A 116 -1.59 8.48 -11.82
N GLN A 117 -1.68 7.30 -12.42
CA GLN A 117 -2.95 6.73 -12.87
C GLN A 117 -3.86 6.39 -11.69
N ALA A 118 -3.30 5.83 -10.62
CA ALA A 118 -4.05 5.58 -9.39
C ALA A 118 -4.62 6.89 -8.82
N GLN A 119 -3.83 7.95 -8.78
CA GLN A 119 -4.28 9.27 -8.35
C GLN A 119 -5.46 9.77 -9.19
N ALA A 120 -5.36 9.70 -10.51
CA ALA A 120 -6.41 10.14 -11.42
C ALA A 120 -7.72 9.35 -11.21
N LEU A 121 -7.65 8.04 -11.00
CA LEU A 121 -8.81 7.21 -10.70
C LEU A 121 -9.46 7.60 -9.36
N ILE A 122 -8.68 7.84 -8.34
CA ILE A 122 -9.17 8.27 -7.03
C ILE A 122 -9.90 9.61 -7.15
N GLU A 123 -9.28 10.60 -7.78
CA GLU A 123 -9.85 11.93 -7.92
C GLU A 123 -11.17 11.95 -8.71
N THR A 124 -11.30 11.04 -9.68
CA THR A 124 -12.47 11.01 -10.57
C THR A 124 -13.60 10.13 -10.03
N HIS A 125 -13.29 9.02 -9.37
CA HIS A 125 -14.28 7.96 -9.11
C HIS A 125 -14.44 7.55 -7.65
N ALA A 126 -13.51 7.92 -6.76
CA ALA A 126 -13.52 7.43 -5.39
C ALA A 126 -14.28 8.33 -4.42
N SER A 127 -14.72 7.74 -3.31
CA SER A 127 -15.24 8.48 -2.14
C SER A 127 -14.10 9.27 -1.49
N ARG A 128 -14.27 10.58 -1.40
CA ARG A 128 -13.27 11.48 -0.80
C ARG A 128 -13.12 11.29 0.71
N ASP A 129 -14.11 10.69 1.35
CA ASP A 129 -14.11 10.46 2.78
C ASP A 129 -13.38 9.17 3.19
N HIS A 130 -13.17 8.25 2.23
CA HIS A 130 -12.68 6.91 2.54
C HIS A 130 -11.45 6.47 1.72
N VAL A 131 -11.20 7.10 0.58
CA VAL A 131 -10.13 6.66 -0.33
C VAL A 131 -9.12 7.76 -0.53
N PHE A 132 -7.87 7.46 -0.26
CA PHE A 132 -6.77 8.42 -0.30
C PHE A 132 -5.59 7.85 -1.07
N LEU A 133 -4.91 8.67 -1.84
CA LEU A 133 -3.59 8.33 -2.33
C LEU A 133 -2.61 8.38 -1.16
N HIS A 134 -1.96 7.26 -0.87
CA HIS A 134 -0.94 7.23 0.18
C HIS A 134 0.26 8.12 -0.20
N PRO A 135 0.69 9.06 0.66
CA PRO A 135 1.77 9.98 0.32
C PRO A 135 3.09 9.25 0.05
N HIS A 136 3.74 9.62 -1.05
CA HIS A 136 5.07 9.15 -1.43
C HIS A 136 6.02 10.32 -1.59
N VAL A 137 7.20 10.20 -1.03
CA VAL A 137 8.26 11.20 -1.12
C VAL A 137 9.38 10.64 -1.99
N LEU A 138 9.82 11.41 -2.99
CA LEU A 138 10.98 11.04 -3.78
C LEU A 138 12.25 11.35 -2.97
N VAL A 139 12.97 10.30 -2.60
CA VAL A 139 14.17 10.35 -1.77
C VAL A 139 15.39 10.18 -2.64
N GLN A 140 16.40 11.02 -2.45
CA GLN A 140 17.60 11.09 -3.29
C GLN A 140 18.83 10.41 -2.66
N SER A 141 18.83 10.19 -1.35
CA SER A 141 19.99 9.67 -0.63
C SER A 141 19.62 8.81 0.56
N LEU A 142 20.55 7.97 1.02
CA LEU A 142 20.37 7.18 2.22
C LEU A 142 20.17 8.07 3.46
N GLU A 143 20.90 9.17 3.57
CA GLU A 143 20.76 10.13 4.66
C GLU A 143 19.32 10.63 4.77
N GLN A 144 18.76 11.13 3.67
CA GLN A 144 17.38 11.59 3.61
C GLN A 144 16.38 10.48 3.96
N LEU A 145 16.63 9.24 3.51
CA LEU A 145 15.79 8.10 3.84
C LEU A 145 15.80 7.79 5.35
N LEU A 146 16.96 7.84 5.97
CA LEU A 146 17.09 7.56 7.40
C LEU A 146 16.45 8.64 8.27
N GLU A 147 16.55 9.92 7.89
CA GLU A 147 15.81 11.01 8.54
C GLU A 147 14.30 10.76 8.48
N MET A 148 13.79 10.41 7.30
CA MET A 148 12.36 10.09 7.13
C MET A 148 11.95 8.88 7.97
N GLU A 149 12.81 7.85 8.09
CA GLU A 149 12.54 6.69 8.94
C GLU A 149 12.45 7.06 10.42
N GLU A 150 13.36 7.91 10.91
CA GLU A 150 13.34 8.41 12.31
C GLU A 150 12.04 9.15 12.60
N ASP A 151 11.63 10.03 11.70
CA ASP A 151 10.34 10.74 11.81
C ASP A 151 9.16 9.77 11.84
N ALA A 152 9.18 8.76 10.99
CA ALA A 152 8.12 7.74 10.94
C ALA A 152 8.02 6.97 12.26
N LEU A 153 9.16 6.55 12.82
CA LEU A 153 9.23 5.85 14.11
C LEU A 153 8.75 6.74 15.26
N ALA A 154 9.12 8.02 15.26
CA ALA A 154 8.67 8.99 16.25
C ALA A 154 7.16 9.21 16.23
N LEU A 155 6.52 9.11 15.05
CA LEU A 155 5.06 9.19 14.87
C LEU A 155 4.33 7.89 15.24
N GLY A 156 5.04 6.78 15.45
CA GLY A 156 4.44 5.50 15.82
C GLY A 156 4.30 4.49 14.68
N TYR A 157 4.84 4.77 13.50
CA TYR A 157 4.89 3.81 12.40
C TYR A 157 6.03 2.81 12.57
N GLU A 158 5.96 1.67 11.90
CA GLU A 158 7.00 0.63 11.98
C GLU A 158 8.25 0.91 11.14
N GLY A 159 8.19 1.86 10.24
CA GLY A 159 9.22 2.16 9.28
C GLY A 159 8.64 2.64 7.96
N LEU A 160 9.36 2.37 6.89
CA LEU A 160 9.03 2.83 5.53
C LEU A 160 8.92 1.66 4.55
N ILE A 161 8.27 1.94 3.42
CA ILE A 161 8.38 1.13 2.21
C ILE A 161 9.02 2.01 1.13
N THR A 162 10.05 1.50 0.46
CA THR A 162 10.63 2.15 -0.70
C THR A 162 10.24 1.44 -1.99
N ARG A 163 10.13 2.20 -3.07
CA ARG A 163 9.81 1.70 -4.41
C ARG A 163 10.66 2.40 -5.45
N SER A 164 11.29 1.63 -6.33
CA SER A 164 11.94 2.19 -7.51
C SER A 164 10.91 2.88 -8.40
N PRO A 165 11.16 4.13 -8.85
CA PRO A 165 10.26 4.82 -9.78
C PRO A 165 10.06 4.08 -11.10
N TYR A 166 11.02 3.25 -11.47
CA TYR A 166 11.12 2.56 -12.77
C TYR A 166 10.62 1.13 -12.75
N ALA A 167 10.32 0.56 -11.57
CA ALA A 167 9.95 -0.84 -11.45
C ALA A 167 8.54 -1.12 -12.00
N GLU A 168 8.41 -2.24 -12.68
CA GLU A 168 7.11 -2.80 -13.05
C GLU A 168 6.45 -3.48 -11.85
N TYR A 169 5.12 -3.65 -11.93
CA TYR A 169 4.38 -4.40 -10.92
C TYR A 169 4.65 -5.89 -11.08
N LYS A 170 5.26 -6.50 -10.07
CA LYS A 170 5.59 -7.92 -10.06
C LYS A 170 4.52 -8.73 -9.35
N TYR A 171 4.09 -9.82 -9.95
CA TYR A 171 3.22 -10.78 -9.29
C TYR A 171 4.07 -11.69 -8.39
N GLY A 172 4.15 -11.31 -7.11
CA GLY A 172 4.94 -11.99 -6.11
C GLY A 172 5.91 -11.07 -5.36
N ARG A 173 6.89 -11.68 -4.72
CA ARG A 173 7.84 -10.92 -3.90
C ARG A 173 8.87 -10.20 -4.77
N SER A 174 9.03 -8.91 -4.52
CA SER A 174 10.13 -8.12 -5.07
C SER A 174 11.47 -8.60 -4.53
N THR A 175 12.53 -8.32 -5.26
CA THR A 175 13.89 -8.68 -4.88
C THR A 175 14.72 -7.43 -4.61
N LEU A 176 15.84 -7.59 -3.92
CA LEU A 176 16.80 -6.51 -3.69
C LEU A 176 17.39 -5.96 -5.01
N LYS A 177 17.46 -6.78 -6.04
CA LYS A 177 17.89 -6.37 -7.38
C LYS A 177 16.86 -5.45 -8.04
N GLU A 178 15.58 -5.80 -7.96
CA GLU A 178 14.47 -5.06 -8.59
C GLU A 178 14.07 -3.82 -7.78
N GLN A 179 13.98 -3.97 -6.47
CA GLN A 179 13.51 -2.93 -5.53
C GLN A 179 12.15 -2.31 -5.93
N GLY A 180 11.28 -3.15 -6.49
CA GLY A 180 9.90 -2.75 -6.81
C GLY A 180 9.09 -2.43 -5.56
N SER A 181 9.37 -3.10 -4.46
CA SER A 181 8.88 -2.80 -3.12
C SER A 181 9.85 -3.38 -2.10
N LEU A 182 10.31 -2.56 -1.15
CA LEU A 182 11.33 -2.92 -0.17
C LEU A 182 11.01 -2.34 1.19
N LYS A 183 11.10 -3.15 2.24
CA LYS A 183 10.91 -2.71 3.62
C LYS A 183 12.14 -2.00 4.13
N VAL A 184 11.95 -0.87 4.80
CA VAL A 184 12.95 -0.22 5.64
C VAL A 184 12.41 -0.25 7.07
N LYS A 185 12.71 -1.34 7.75
CA LYS A 185 12.31 -1.57 9.14
C LYS A 185 13.54 -2.13 9.87
N ARG A 186 14.15 -1.28 10.67
CA ARG A 186 15.23 -1.69 11.56
C ARG A 186 14.65 -2.10 12.91
N THR A 187 15.01 -3.27 13.37
CA THR A 187 14.64 -3.79 14.70
C THR A 187 15.73 -3.49 15.71
#